data_51628ba6db48a29415b2ae20f95dbc82
#
_entry.id   51628ba6db48a29415b2ae20f95dbc82
#
_cell.length_a   1.000
_cell.length_b   1.000
_cell.length_c   1.000
_cell.angle_alpha   90.00
_cell.angle_beta   90.00
_cell.angle_gamma   90.00
#
_symmetry.space_group_name_H-M   'P 1'
#
loop_
_entity.id
_entity.type
_entity.pdbx_description
1 polymer ?
#
loop_
_entity_poly.entity_id
_entity_poly.type
_entity_poly.pdbx_seq_one_letter_code
_entity_poly.pdbx_strand_id
1 'polypeptide(L)'
;MARQIGSRSLARRSGRSQYLIGMRPSRRPLRGLLRMNDFLNAIKGLHHPEERPEGASRRTHDSIAALTAAALSTALIALPAIADEEPKYGGALTYMIPADAPPSFDGHRESTYATVHSVAPFYSVLIRVDPENPADITRFVCDLCTEMPQLTDGGTTYTFKIRQDVKFHDGSPLTAADVAASYEKIVFPANGQLSARSSNYLMVDKVEAPDPTTVVFHLKFATSAFLPALADPFNFIYEKAILDKDPRWYEKNILGSGPFKFVDYQTGQSIKGEKNSDYYHKGRPYLDGFTGIYADKQAVRVEAIRSDRAAIEFRSMPPSARDELVKALGDKITVQEGDWNVASAVTPNHKRKPFDDPRVRRALTLAIDRWNGAPAISKIAIVKTVAGIVFPGSPLAATKEELEQVAGFWPDIDKSRAAARRLLKEAGAEGLSFELLNRNVDQPFKYVATWL
;
A
#
# COMPACT_ATOMS: atom_id res chain seq x y z
N MET A 1 15.49 64.53 -1.47
CA MET A 1 15.96 63.53 -2.42
C MET A 1 16.02 62.18 -1.72
N ALA A 2 14.98 61.36 -1.79
CA ALA A 2 14.94 60.03 -1.23
C ALA A 2 14.52 59.06 -2.37
N ARG A 3 15.39 58.13 -2.71
CA ARG A 3 15.11 57.05 -3.69
C ARG A 3 14.40 55.93 -2.98
N GLN A 4 13.17 55.66 -3.36
CA GLN A 4 12.44 54.45 -3.03
C GLN A 4 13.04 53.26 -3.77
N ILE A 5 13.49 52.26 -3.03
CA ILE A 5 13.85 50.93 -3.56
C ILE A 5 12.60 50.07 -3.34
N GLY A 6 11.93 49.72 -4.45
CA GLY A 6 10.79 48.82 -4.43
C GLY A 6 11.21 47.38 -4.20
N SER A 7 10.77 46.80 -3.12
CA SER A 7 10.86 45.38 -2.85
C SER A 7 9.87 44.62 -3.73
N ARG A 8 10.36 43.88 -4.73
CA ARG A 8 9.58 42.88 -5.44
C ARG A 8 9.45 41.64 -4.57
N SER A 9 8.31 41.42 -3.96
CA SER A 9 7.94 40.17 -3.34
C SER A 9 7.78 39.10 -4.41
N LEU A 10 8.68 38.14 -4.46
CA LEU A 10 8.51 36.91 -5.22
C LEU A 10 7.47 36.06 -4.50
N ALA A 11 6.23 36.13 -4.97
CA ALA A 11 5.19 35.19 -4.59
C ALA A 11 5.62 33.80 -5.08
N ARG A 12 6.04 32.92 -4.18
CA ARG A 12 6.22 31.50 -4.42
C ARG A 12 4.85 30.88 -4.71
N ARG A 13 4.55 30.69 -5.98
CA ARG A 13 3.44 29.81 -6.39
C ARG A 13 3.84 28.38 -6.10
N SER A 14 3.30 27.81 -5.03
CA SER A 14 3.36 26.37 -4.78
C SER A 14 2.42 25.66 -5.76
N GLY A 15 2.92 25.32 -6.95
CA GLY A 15 2.23 24.46 -7.89
C GLY A 15 2.30 23.02 -7.39
N ARG A 16 1.17 22.43 -7.02
CA ARG A 16 1.07 20.99 -6.72
C ARG A 16 0.92 20.22 -8.02
N SER A 17 1.92 19.46 -8.37
CA SER A 17 1.78 18.40 -9.37
C SER A 17 1.46 17.08 -8.65
N GLN A 18 0.38 16.44 -9.03
CA GLN A 18 0.04 15.10 -8.54
C GLN A 18 0.58 14.08 -9.53
N TYR A 19 1.59 13.32 -9.09
CA TYR A 19 2.07 12.16 -9.79
C TYR A 19 1.69 10.91 -9.02
N LEU A 20 1.11 9.96 -9.70
CA LEU A 20 0.86 8.62 -9.17
C LEU A 20 1.91 7.67 -9.76
N ILE A 21 2.57 6.89 -8.94
CA ILE A 21 3.68 6.03 -9.35
C ILE A 21 3.46 4.61 -8.91
N GLY A 22 3.66 3.68 -9.80
CA GLY A 22 3.39 2.31 -9.62
C GLY A 22 4.51 1.32 -9.75
N MET A 23 4.39 0.27 -9.02
CA MET A 23 5.28 -0.87 -9.00
C MET A 23 4.53 -2.17 -9.20
N ARG A 24 5.20 -3.16 -9.71
CA ARG A 24 4.66 -4.46 -10.06
C ARG A 24 5.03 -5.59 -9.13
N PRO A 25 4.19 -6.66 -9.14
CA PRO A 25 4.51 -7.93 -8.57
C PRO A 25 5.63 -8.67 -9.31
N SER A 26 6.60 -9.21 -8.57
CA SER A 26 7.47 -10.23 -9.11
C SER A 26 6.68 -11.52 -9.19
N ARG A 27 6.46 -12.02 -10.40
CA ARG A 27 5.97 -13.38 -10.60
C ARG A 27 7.07 -14.36 -10.20
N ARG A 28 7.10 -14.81 -8.96
CA ARG A 28 7.52 -16.20 -8.69
C ARG A 28 6.26 -17.04 -8.70
N PRO A 29 6.10 -17.96 -9.63
CA PRO A 29 4.95 -18.84 -9.62
C PRO A 29 4.97 -19.65 -8.33
N LEU A 30 3.82 -19.82 -7.73
CA LEU A 30 3.49 -20.81 -6.71
C LEU A 30 3.68 -22.24 -7.27
N ARG A 31 4.90 -22.57 -7.70
CA ARG A 31 5.24 -23.92 -8.20
C ARG A 31 5.07 -24.99 -7.13
N GLY A 32 5.05 -24.60 -5.84
CA GLY A 32 4.80 -25.52 -4.76
C GLY A 32 3.33 -25.96 -4.64
N LEU A 33 2.39 -25.05 -4.84
CA LEU A 33 0.94 -25.36 -4.77
C LEU A 33 0.45 -26.15 -5.99
N LEU A 34 0.97 -25.88 -7.18
CA LEU A 34 0.69 -26.69 -8.38
C LEU A 34 1.15 -28.14 -8.20
N ARG A 35 2.32 -28.37 -7.57
CA ARG A 35 2.81 -29.73 -7.29
C ARG A 35 1.92 -30.49 -6.29
N MET A 36 1.30 -29.83 -5.35
CA MET A 36 0.40 -30.47 -4.39
C MET A 36 -0.95 -30.81 -5.01
N ASN A 37 -1.49 -29.98 -5.88
CA ASN A 37 -2.67 -30.28 -6.66
C ASN A 37 -2.44 -31.37 -7.71
N ASP A 38 -1.29 -31.39 -8.36
CA ASP A 38 -0.91 -32.46 -9.30
C ASP A 38 -0.76 -33.81 -8.59
N PHE A 39 -0.20 -33.80 -7.37
CA PHE A 39 -0.09 -34.99 -6.52
C PHE A 39 -1.47 -35.51 -6.06
N LEU A 40 -2.39 -34.61 -5.66
CA LEU A 40 -3.76 -34.98 -5.28
C LEU A 40 -4.59 -35.46 -6.46
N ASN A 41 -4.37 -34.96 -7.66
CA ASN A 41 -5.02 -35.43 -8.88
C ASN A 41 -4.46 -36.79 -9.34
N ALA A 42 -3.18 -37.04 -9.14
CA ALA A 42 -2.58 -38.35 -9.39
C ALA A 42 -3.14 -39.44 -8.46
N ILE A 43 -3.41 -39.11 -7.19
CA ILE A 43 -4.08 -40.04 -6.24
C ILE A 43 -5.56 -40.29 -6.63
N LYS A 44 -6.27 -39.31 -7.17
CA LYS A 44 -7.67 -39.47 -7.63
C LYS A 44 -7.80 -40.29 -8.92
N GLY A 45 -6.73 -40.36 -9.75
CA GLY A 45 -6.68 -41.19 -10.97
C GLY A 45 -6.51 -42.67 -10.72
N LEU A 46 -6.23 -43.13 -9.48
CA LEU A 46 -6.00 -44.51 -9.12
C LEU A 46 -7.28 -45.31 -8.73
N HIS A 47 -8.45 -44.73 -8.84
CA HIS A 47 -9.71 -45.39 -8.57
C HIS A 47 -10.63 -45.40 -9.79
N HIS A 48 -10.28 -46.26 -10.80
CA HIS A 48 -11.29 -46.84 -11.69
C HIS A 48 -11.15 -48.39 -11.63
N PRO A 49 -12.23 -49.09 -11.39
CA PRO A 49 -12.19 -50.54 -11.35
C PRO A 49 -12.29 -51.10 -12.78
N GLU A 50 -11.22 -51.60 -13.32
CA GLU A 50 -11.27 -52.52 -14.45
C GLU A 50 -11.11 -53.96 -13.97
N GLU A 51 -11.81 -54.84 -14.64
CA GLU A 51 -12.14 -56.22 -14.34
C GLU A 51 -10.92 -57.10 -14.00
N ARG A 52 -11.10 -57.98 -13.01
CA ARG A 52 -10.12 -58.97 -12.55
C ARG A 52 -10.07 -60.17 -13.49
N PRO A 53 -8.93 -60.69 -13.85
CA PRO A 53 -8.80 -62.09 -14.22
C PRO A 53 -8.68 -62.94 -12.95
N GLU A 54 -9.48 -63.99 -12.87
CA GLU A 54 -9.40 -65.00 -11.84
C GLU A 54 -8.14 -65.82 -11.95
N GLY A 55 -7.38 -65.95 -10.82
CA GLY A 55 -6.39 -66.99 -10.68
C GLY A 55 -4.97 -66.53 -10.29
N ALA A 56 -4.79 -65.93 -9.11
CA ALA A 56 -3.44 -65.81 -8.50
C ALA A 56 -3.51 -66.02 -6.99
N SER A 57 -2.60 -66.89 -6.55
CA SER A 57 -2.44 -67.48 -5.24
C SER A 57 -2.31 -66.47 -4.08
N ARG A 58 -3.01 -66.77 -2.96
CA ARG A 58 -3.11 -65.98 -1.71
C ARG A 58 -1.82 -65.76 -0.92
N ARG A 59 -0.63 -66.17 -1.39
CA ARG A 59 0.58 -66.09 -0.56
C ARG A 59 1.55 -64.91 -0.86
N THR A 60 1.27 -64.11 -1.84
CA THR A 60 2.13 -62.96 -2.19
C THR A 60 1.61 -61.58 -1.72
N HIS A 61 0.39 -61.51 -1.18
CA HIS A 61 -0.22 -60.23 -0.77
C HIS A 61 0.25 -59.69 0.58
N ASP A 62 0.60 -60.58 1.53
CA ASP A 62 0.96 -60.15 2.88
C ASP A 62 2.36 -59.50 2.97
N SER A 63 3.28 -59.88 2.07
CA SER A 63 4.65 -59.33 2.05
C SER A 63 4.73 -57.94 1.39
N ILE A 64 3.84 -57.62 0.45
CA ILE A 64 3.81 -56.30 -0.23
C ILE A 64 3.09 -55.26 0.62
N ALA A 65 2.07 -55.66 1.35
CA ALA A 65 1.35 -54.76 2.26
C ALA A 65 2.23 -54.30 3.45
N ALA A 66 3.11 -55.20 3.95
CA ALA A 66 4.03 -54.86 5.04
C ALA A 66 5.16 -53.93 4.58
N LEU A 67 5.65 -54.03 3.36
CA LEU A 67 6.66 -53.14 2.82
C LEU A 67 6.16 -51.76 2.44
N THR A 68 4.91 -51.66 1.98
CA THR A 68 4.27 -50.36 1.71
C THR A 68 3.88 -49.60 2.98
N ALA A 69 3.49 -50.29 4.05
CA ALA A 69 3.22 -49.66 5.34
C ALA A 69 4.50 -49.15 6.03
N ALA A 70 5.63 -49.88 5.89
CA ALA A 70 6.93 -49.44 6.41
C ALA A 70 7.53 -48.26 5.63
N ALA A 71 7.30 -48.18 4.30
CA ALA A 71 7.75 -47.05 3.48
C ALA A 71 6.91 -45.79 3.68
N LEU A 72 5.62 -45.90 3.98
CA LEU A 72 4.79 -44.77 4.34
C LEU A 72 5.09 -44.23 5.75
N SER A 73 5.50 -45.10 6.69
CA SER A 73 5.81 -44.65 8.07
C SER A 73 7.14 -43.90 8.16
N THR A 74 8.08 -44.14 7.25
CA THR A 74 9.38 -43.43 7.20
C THR A 74 9.34 -42.13 6.38
N ALA A 75 8.35 -41.95 5.50
CA ALA A 75 8.17 -40.71 4.74
C ALA A 75 7.47 -39.59 5.51
N LEU A 76 6.92 -39.85 6.71
CA LEU A 76 6.26 -38.83 7.57
C LEU A 76 7.23 -38.10 8.53
N ILE A 77 8.52 -38.34 8.48
CA ILE A 77 9.46 -37.82 9.51
C ILE A 77 10.39 -36.71 8.96
N ALA A 78 10.12 -36.11 7.83
CA ALA A 78 10.96 -34.98 7.41
C ALA A 78 10.21 -33.97 6.54
N LEU A 79 9.10 -33.46 7.02
CA LEU A 79 8.79 -32.05 6.76
C LEU A 79 9.57 -31.28 7.81
N PRO A 80 10.51 -30.38 7.45
CA PRO A 80 10.96 -29.40 8.40
C PRO A 80 9.69 -28.64 8.80
N ALA A 81 9.24 -28.82 10.03
CA ALA A 81 8.39 -27.84 10.66
C ALA A 81 9.18 -26.54 10.50
N ILE A 82 8.70 -25.61 9.71
CA ILE A 82 9.06 -24.21 9.86
C ILE A 82 8.53 -23.93 11.25
N ALA A 83 9.40 -24.11 12.26
CA ALA A 83 9.10 -23.64 13.59
C ALA A 83 8.91 -22.14 13.41
N ASP A 84 7.69 -21.67 13.62
CA ASP A 84 7.46 -20.25 13.78
C ASP A 84 8.42 -19.80 14.88
N GLU A 85 9.38 -18.95 14.51
CA GLU A 85 10.37 -18.44 15.47
C GLU A 85 9.59 -17.71 16.55
N GLU A 86 9.72 -18.15 17.80
CA GLU A 86 9.07 -17.51 18.95
C GLU A 86 9.40 -16.02 18.98
N PRO A 87 8.39 -15.14 19.11
CA PRO A 87 8.61 -13.72 19.11
C PRO A 87 9.58 -13.27 20.20
N LYS A 88 10.58 -12.49 19.86
CA LYS A 88 11.53 -11.91 20.79
C LYS A 88 10.97 -10.60 21.37
N TYR A 89 11.00 -10.49 22.69
CA TYR A 89 10.55 -9.30 23.39
C TYR A 89 11.72 -8.37 23.72
N GLY A 90 11.46 -7.07 23.69
CA GLY A 90 12.43 -6.04 24.06
C GLY A 90 13.14 -5.41 22.86
N GLY A 91 14.01 -4.44 23.18
CA GLY A 91 14.76 -3.70 22.19
C GLY A 91 13.96 -2.61 21.44
N ALA A 92 14.67 -1.79 20.69
CA ALA A 92 14.09 -0.73 19.87
C ALA A 92 14.45 -0.91 18.40
N LEU A 93 13.45 -0.77 17.53
CA LEU A 93 13.65 -0.85 16.09
C LEU A 93 14.03 0.52 15.51
N THR A 94 15.11 0.60 14.76
CA THR A 94 15.42 1.77 13.94
C THR A 94 15.07 1.48 12.47
N TYR A 95 14.32 2.39 11.83
CA TYR A 95 13.96 2.28 10.41
C TYR A 95 14.10 3.61 9.68
N MET A 96 14.25 3.53 8.36
CA MET A 96 14.43 4.71 7.52
C MET A 96 13.09 5.23 7.00
N ILE A 97 12.88 6.55 7.10
CA ILE A 97 11.75 7.25 6.48
C ILE A 97 12.27 8.05 5.28
N PRO A 98 11.89 7.69 4.05
CA PRO A 98 12.41 8.32 2.83
C PRO A 98 11.73 9.67 2.55
N ALA A 99 11.94 10.62 3.42
CA ALA A 99 11.43 11.99 3.36
C ALA A 99 12.28 12.90 4.24
N ASP A 100 12.10 14.22 4.11
CA ASP A 100 12.70 15.21 5.02
C ASP A 100 11.86 15.34 6.30
N ALA A 101 10.53 15.43 6.15
CA ALA A 101 9.59 15.54 7.25
C ALA A 101 8.17 15.25 6.73
N PRO A 102 7.21 14.87 7.61
CA PRO A 102 5.81 14.87 7.25
C PRO A 102 5.30 16.30 7.09
N PRO A 103 4.42 16.57 6.11
CA PRO A 103 3.80 17.90 5.96
C PRO A 103 2.91 18.29 7.15
N SER A 104 2.27 17.31 7.75
CA SER A 104 1.56 17.36 9.03
C SER A 104 1.42 15.94 9.59
N PHE A 105 1.00 15.81 10.85
CA PHE A 105 0.74 14.50 11.48
C PHE A 105 -0.69 14.01 11.23
N ASP A 106 -1.58 14.83 10.66
CA ASP A 106 -2.97 14.47 10.40
C ASP A 106 -3.10 13.54 9.18
N GLY A 107 -3.32 12.25 9.44
CA GLY A 107 -3.52 11.25 8.38
C GLY A 107 -4.75 11.51 7.51
N HIS A 108 -5.80 12.13 8.05
CA HIS A 108 -7.01 12.44 7.26
C HIS A 108 -6.74 13.51 6.20
N ARG A 109 -5.89 14.47 6.53
CA ARG A 109 -5.48 15.56 5.64
C ARG A 109 -4.42 15.12 4.62
N GLU A 110 -3.48 14.28 5.03
CA GLU A 110 -2.30 13.96 4.24
C GLU A 110 -2.49 12.69 3.40
N SER A 111 -1.71 12.60 2.32
CA SER A 111 -1.66 11.42 1.43
C SER A 111 -0.23 10.98 1.16
N THR A 112 0.73 11.39 2.01
CA THR A 112 2.14 11.11 1.81
C THR A 112 2.62 9.97 2.69
N TYR A 113 3.50 9.14 2.15
CA TYR A 113 4.20 8.13 2.95
C TYR A 113 5.04 8.74 4.09
N ALA A 114 5.49 9.99 3.94
CA ALA A 114 6.17 10.71 5.02
C ALA A 114 5.31 10.79 6.28
N THR A 115 4.00 11.02 6.15
CA THR A 115 3.07 11.04 7.28
C THR A 115 2.82 9.64 7.81
N VAL A 116 2.37 8.69 6.97
CA VAL A 116 2.00 7.36 7.48
C VAL A 116 3.18 6.61 8.09
N HIS A 117 4.37 6.69 7.50
CA HIS A 117 5.56 6.05 8.07
C HIS A 117 6.03 6.69 9.38
N SER A 118 5.69 7.96 9.59
CA SER A 118 6.01 8.65 10.84
C SER A 118 5.05 8.31 11.96
N VAL A 119 3.73 8.33 11.67
CA VAL A 119 2.74 8.37 12.76
C VAL A 119 1.85 7.15 12.88
N ALA A 120 1.78 6.27 11.87
CA ALA A 120 0.93 5.09 11.94
C ALA A 120 1.14 4.21 13.20
N PRO A 121 2.37 4.03 13.73
CA PRO A 121 2.57 3.24 14.94
C PRO A 121 1.89 3.79 16.21
N PHE A 122 1.45 5.05 16.20
CA PHE A 122 0.75 5.67 17.32
C PHE A 122 -0.76 5.52 17.26
N TYR A 123 -1.32 5.11 16.14
CA TYR A 123 -2.77 5.09 15.91
C TYR A 123 -3.31 3.69 15.69
N SER A 124 -4.60 3.55 15.94
CA SER A 124 -5.42 2.41 15.55
C SER A 124 -6.36 2.82 14.41
N VAL A 125 -6.82 1.83 13.65
CA VAL A 125 -7.82 1.97 12.59
C VAL A 125 -9.01 1.06 12.87
N LEU A 126 -10.12 1.22 12.16
CA LEU A 126 -11.29 0.35 12.35
C LEU A 126 -11.02 -1.07 11.86
N ILE A 127 -10.61 -1.19 10.60
CA ILE A 127 -10.15 -2.43 9.95
C ILE A 127 -8.86 -2.15 9.18
N ARG A 128 -8.12 -3.19 8.88
CA ARG A 128 -6.88 -3.11 8.08
C ARG A 128 -6.74 -4.32 7.17
N VAL A 129 -5.87 -4.23 6.18
CA VAL A 129 -5.40 -5.41 5.43
C VAL A 129 -4.74 -6.37 6.41
N ASP A 130 -4.97 -7.67 6.22
CA ASP A 130 -4.42 -8.72 7.10
C ASP A 130 -2.89 -8.66 7.11
N PRO A 131 -2.26 -8.32 8.25
CA PRO A 131 -0.80 -8.23 8.34
C PRO A 131 -0.08 -9.57 8.23
N GLU A 132 -0.77 -10.69 8.46
CA GLU A 132 -0.21 -12.04 8.27
C GLU A 132 -0.18 -12.43 6.78
N ASN A 133 -1.01 -11.75 5.95
CA ASN A 133 -1.07 -11.96 4.49
C ASN A 133 -1.08 -10.63 3.74
N PRO A 134 -0.06 -9.79 3.87
CA PRO A 134 -0.07 -8.42 3.32
C PRO A 134 -0.08 -8.36 1.79
N ALA A 135 0.18 -9.46 1.11
CA ALA A 135 0.08 -9.57 -0.35
C ALA A 135 -1.37 -9.73 -0.84
N ASP A 136 -2.29 -10.19 0.02
CA ASP A 136 -3.72 -10.28 -0.29
C ASP A 136 -4.44 -9.02 0.19
N ILE A 137 -4.51 -8.03 -0.67
CA ILE A 137 -5.16 -6.74 -0.41
C ILE A 137 -6.70 -6.82 -0.35
N THR A 138 -7.28 -8.00 -0.51
CA THR A 138 -8.73 -8.24 -0.41
C THR A 138 -9.12 -8.82 0.95
N ARG A 139 -8.14 -9.26 1.74
CA ARG A 139 -8.34 -9.82 3.06
C ARG A 139 -8.23 -8.74 4.14
N PHE A 140 -9.35 -8.43 4.76
CA PHE A 140 -9.44 -7.45 5.82
C PHE A 140 -9.65 -8.11 7.18
N VAL A 141 -9.04 -7.53 8.20
CA VAL A 141 -9.17 -7.96 9.60
C VAL A 141 -9.53 -6.77 10.49
N CYS A 142 -10.19 -7.08 11.60
CA CYS A 142 -10.47 -6.08 12.63
C CYS A 142 -9.20 -5.57 13.30
N ASP A 143 -9.18 -4.26 13.55
CA ASP A 143 -8.25 -3.65 14.51
C ASP A 143 -9.03 -3.18 15.75
N LEU A 144 -9.85 -2.14 15.64
CA LEU A 144 -10.73 -1.69 16.73
C LEU A 144 -12.10 -2.39 16.75
N CYS A 145 -12.53 -3.04 15.67
CA CYS A 145 -13.75 -3.84 15.73
C CYS A 145 -13.51 -5.19 16.45
N THR A 146 -14.57 -5.81 16.94
CA THR A 146 -14.54 -7.17 17.51
C THR A 146 -14.74 -8.24 16.44
N GLU A 147 -15.49 -7.91 15.40
CA GLU A 147 -15.82 -8.76 14.26
C GLU A 147 -16.07 -7.91 12.99
N MET A 148 -15.94 -8.52 11.81
CA MET A 148 -16.28 -7.86 10.55
C MET A 148 -17.77 -7.47 10.52
N PRO A 149 -18.15 -6.42 9.78
CA PRO A 149 -19.46 -5.80 9.93
C PRO A 149 -20.61 -6.72 9.50
N GLN A 150 -21.75 -6.58 10.18
CA GLN A 150 -23.02 -7.10 9.68
C GLN A 150 -23.53 -6.17 8.58
N LEU A 151 -23.94 -6.77 7.46
CA LEU A 151 -24.50 -6.06 6.31
C LEU A 151 -26.03 -6.29 6.30
N THR A 152 -26.77 -5.18 6.24
CA THR A 152 -28.23 -5.18 6.09
C THR A 152 -28.66 -4.26 4.94
N ASP A 153 -29.95 -4.15 4.72
CA ASP A 153 -30.57 -3.26 3.72
C ASP A 153 -29.99 -3.43 2.30
N GLY A 154 -29.77 -4.69 1.90
CA GLY A 154 -29.22 -5.00 0.59
C GLY A 154 -27.76 -4.58 0.41
N GLY A 155 -26.98 -4.47 1.51
CA GLY A 155 -25.57 -4.11 1.49
C GLY A 155 -25.32 -2.61 1.54
N THR A 156 -26.30 -1.82 2.00
CA THR A 156 -26.14 -0.37 2.20
C THR A 156 -25.95 0.03 3.65
N THR A 157 -26.14 -0.89 4.61
CA THR A 157 -25.91 -0.63 6.03
C THR A 157 -24.82 -1.57 6.56
N TYR A 158 -23.77 -1.00 7.14
CA TYR A 158 -22.63 -1.70 7.73
C TYR A 158 -22.56 -1.41 9.22
N THR A 159 -22.79 -2.42 10.06
CA THR A 159 -22.76 -2.31 11.51
C THR A 159 -21.52 -2.96 12.08
N PHE A 160 -20.65 -2.18 12.76
CA PHE A 160 -19.46 -2.67 13.45
C PHE A 160 -19.65 -2.64 14.96
N LYS A 161 -19.16 -3.67 15.63
CA LYS A 161 -19.00 -3.68 17.09
C LYS A 161 -17.58 -3.29 17.46
N ILE A 162 -17.43 -2.31 18.36
CA ILE A 162 -16.17 -1.71 18.76
C ILE A 162 -15.74 -2.31 20.09
N ARG A 163 -14.43 -2.55 20.23
CA ARG A 163 -13.79 -2.99 21.49
C ARG A 163 -14.08 -1.99 22.60
N GLN A 164 -14.23 -2.51 23.83
CA GLN A 164 -14.50 -1.69 25.03
C GLN A 164 -13.27 -1.51 25.91
N ASP A 165 -12.21 -2.24 25.68
CA ASP A 165 -10.98 -2.28 26.46
C ASP A 165 -9.87 -1.37 25.89
N VAL A 166 -10.20 -0.49 24.96
CA VAL A 166 -9.25 0.39 24.29
C VAL A 166 -9.18 1.74 25.00
N LYS A 167 -7.95 2.22 25.20
CA LYS A 167 -7.68 3.56 25.72
C LYS A 167 -6.79 4.34 24.76
N PHE A 168 -7.02 5.63 24.66
CA PHE A 168 -6.03 6.53 24.11
C PHE A 168 -4.77 6.60 24.99
N HIS A 169 -3.69 7.13 24.47
CA HIS A 169 -2.39 7.16 25.18
C HIS A 169 -2.39 8.04 26.42
N ASP A 170 -3.34 8.95 26.56
CA ASP A 170 -3.57 9.77 27.76
C ASP A 170 -4.42 9.08 28.83
N GLY A 171 -4.94 7.87 28.53
CA GLY A 171 -5.77 7.07 29.40
C GLY A 171 -7.27 7.23 29.22
N SER A 172 -7.75 8.17 28.39
CA SER A 172 -9.16 8.32 28.07
C SER A 172 -9.70 7.10 27.31
N PRO A 173 -10.95 6.67 27.55
CA PRO A 173 -11.54 5.52 26.87
C PRO A 173 -11.85 5.84 25.42
N LEU A 174 -11.53 4.92 24.50
CA LEU A 174 -11.95 4.97 23.11
C LEU A 174 -13.33 4.31 22.96
N THR A 175 -14.24 4.99 22.28
CA THR A 175 -15.62 4.53 22.06
C THR A 175 -16.03 4.61 20.59
N ALA A 176 -17.20 4.08 20.26
CA ALA A 176 -17.79 4.21 18.93
C ALA A 176 -17.98 5.67 18.48
N ALA A 177 -18.16 6.61 19.44
CA ALA A 177 -18.28 8.03 19.12
C ALA A 177 -16.98 8.60 18.53
N ASP A 178 -15.81 8.12 18.96
CA ASP A 178 -14.51 8.52 18.43
C ASP A 178 -14.31 8.01 17.00
N VAL A 179 -14.73 6.75 16.78
CA VAL A 179 -14.71 6.16 15.45
C VAL A 179 -15.62 6.93 14.49
N ALA A 180 -16.87 7.20 14.89
CA ALA A 180 -17.82 7.97 14.07
C ALA A 180 -17.29 9.38 13.77
N ALA A 181 -16.81 10.12 14.77
CA ALA A 181 -16.26 11.46 14.59
C ALA A 181 -15.04 11.48 13.65
N SER A 182 -14.17 10.47 13.71
CA SER A 182 -13.03 10.33 12.82
C SER A 182 -13.47 10.13 11.37
N TYR A 183 -14.44 9.25 11.12
CA TYR A 183 -14.98 9.06 9.77
C TYR A 183 -15.83 10.23 9.29
N GLU A 184 -16.57 10.92 10.15
CA GLU A 184 -17.26 12.18 9.79
C GLU A 184 -16.26 13.22 9.28
N LYS A 185 -15.12 13.39 9.98
CA LYS A 185 -14.05 14.30 9.53
C LYS A 185 -13.44 13.89 8.18
N ILE A 186 -13.33 12.60 7.89
CA ILE A 186 -12.82 12.08 6.61
C ILE A 186 -13.85 12.30 5.49
N VAL A 187 -15.09 11.90 5.73
CA VAL A 187 -16.16 11.81 4.72
C VAL A 187 -16.80 13.17 4.45
N PHE A 188 -17.07 13.93 5.51
CA PHE A 188 -17.78 15.20 5.48
C PHE A 188 -16.93 16.34 6.06
N PRO A 189 -15.75 16.63 5.48
CA PRO A 189 -14.89 17.66 6.05
C PRO A 189 -15.61 19.00 6.10
N ALA A 190 -15.60 19.66 7.27
CA ALA A 190 -16.17 20.98 7.44
C ALA A 190 -15.49 22.03 6.53
N ASN A 191 -16.16 23.15 6.29
CA ASN A 191 -15.64 24.22 5.43
C ASN A 191 -14.23 24.65 5.86
N GLY A 192 -13.31 24.65 4.91
CA GLY A 192 -11.90 25.00 5.14
C GLY A 192 -11.03 23.87 5.68
N GLN A 193 -11.57 22.69 5.95
CA GLN A 193 -10.80 21.49 6.25
C GLN A 193 -10.50 20.71 4.98
N LEU A 194 -9.33 20.05 4.96
CA LEU A 194 -8.91 19.19 3.87
C LEU A 194 -9.04 17.72 4.31
N SER A 195 -9.73 16.94 3.51
CA SER A 195 -9.68 15.49 3.57
C SER A 195 -9.11 14.95 2.25
N ALA A 196 -8.00 14.26 2.32
CA ALA A 196 -7.39 13.66 1.14
C ALA A 196 -8.20 12.48 0.59
N ARG A 197 -9.16 11.98 1.38
CA ARG A 197 -9.91 10.72 1.11
C ARG A 197 -11.40 10.90 0.96
N SER A 198 -11.95 12.09 1.13
CA SER A 198 -13.40 12.31 1.03
C SER A 198 -13.99 11.76 -0.27
N SER A 199 -13.24 11.84 -1.38
CA SER A 199 -13.68 11.30 -2.67
C SER A 199 -13.80 9.76 -2.69
N ASN A 200 -13.12 9.05 -1.79
CA ASN A 200 -13.22 7.59 -1.68
C ASN A 200 -14.48 7.14 -0.95
N TYR A 201 -15.21 8.08 -0.35
CA TYR A 201 -16.40 7.82 0.47
C TYR A 201 -17.69 8.45 -0.09
N LEU A 202 -17.73 8.72 -1.39
CA LEU A 202 -18.92 9.32 -2.04
C LEU A 202 -20.19 8.47 -1.88
N MET A 203 -20.02 7.17 -1.65
CA MET A 203 -21.10 6.24 -1.37
C MET A 203 -21.69 6.43 0.04
N VAL A 204 -20.96 7.02 0.99
CA VAL A 204 -21.45 7.18 2.37
C VAL A 204 -22.48 8.29 2.45
N ASP A 205 -23.60 8.01 3.08
CA ASP A 205 -24.66 8.96 3.38
C ASP A 205 -24.53 9.47 4.81
N LYS A 206 -24.28 8.58 5.77
CA LYS A 206 -24.23 8.92 7.19
C LYS A 206 -23.33 7.96 7.97
N VAL A 207 -22.73 8.46 9.05
CA VAL A 207 -22.02 7.66 10.06
C VAL A 207 -22.67 7.92 11.41
N GLU A 208 -22.95 6.88 12.18
CA GLU A 208 -23.61 6.99 13.49
C GLU A 208 -22.92 6.15 14.56
N ALA A 209 -22.99 6.60 15.80
CA ALA A 209 -22.63 5.84 16.99
C ALA A 209 -23.86 5.82 17.93
N PRO A 210 -24.82 4.88 17.75
CA PRO A 210 -26.05 4.84 18.54
C PRO A 210 -25.80 4.47 20.01
N ASP A 211 -24.69 3.81 20.29
CA ASP A 211 -24.23 3.48 21.63
C ASP A 211 -22.68 3.46 21.66
N PRO A 212 -22.04 3.38 22.84
CA PRO A 212 -20.59 3.44 22.96
C PRO A 212 -19.81 2.33 22.25
N THR A 213 -20.49 1.27 21.80
CA THR A 213 -19.87 0.06 21.25
C THR A 213 -20.25 -0.23 19.81
N THR A 214 -21.13 0.58 19.22
CA THR A 214 -21.67 0.33 17.88
C THR A 214 -21.45 1.50 16.96
N VAL A 215 -20.84 1.27 15.79
CA VAL A 215 -20.73 2.24 14.71
C VAL A 215 -21.52 1.71 13.50
N VAL A 216 -22.33 2.56 12.91
CA VAL A 216 -23.15 2.24 11.75
C VAL A 216 -22.82 3.19 10.60
N PHE A 217 -22.49 2.62 9.45
CA PHE A 217 -22.33 3.36 8.20
C PHE A 217 -23.54 3.10 7.30
N HIS A 218 -24.18 4.15 6.85
CA HIS A 218 -25.24 4.11 5.86
C HIS A 218 -24.71 4.56 4.52
N LEU A 219 -24.90 3.73 3.49
CA LEU A 219 -24.47 4.01 2.14
C LEU A 219 -25.67 4.39 1.26
N LYS A 220 -25.46 5.30 0.32
CA LYS A 220 -26.43 5.70 -0.71
C LYS A 220 -26.71 4.57 -1.72
N PHE A 221 -25.74 3.68 -1.89
CA PHE A 221 -25.81 2.52 -2.78
C PHE A 221 -24.84 1.44 -2.33
N ALA A 222 -25.16 0.18 -2.57
CA ALA A 222 -24.28 -0.95 -2.27
C ALA A 222 -23.07 -0.98 -3.19
N THR A 223 -21.89 -1.22 -2.62
CA THR A 223 -20.64 -1.28 -3.36
C THR A 223 -19.58 -2.12 -2.65
N SER A 224 -18.78 -2.85 -3.41
CA SER A 224 -17.62 -3.59 -2.88
C SER A 224 -16.42 -2.69 -2.54
N ALA A 225 -16.44 -1.42 -2.95
CA ALA A 225 -15.35 -0.48 -2.70
C ALA A 225 -15.29 0.04 -1.25
N PHE A 226 -16.33 -0.20 -0.44
CA PHE A 226 -16.41 0.40 0.89
C PHE A 226 -15.41 -0.20 1.88
N LEU A 227 -15.30 -1.52 2.00
CA LEU A 227 -14.32 -2.15 2.90
C LEU A 227 -12.86 -1.83 2.51
N PRO A 228 -12.46 -1.88 1.23
CA PRO A 228 -11.14 -1.37 0.82
C PRO A 228 -10.88 0.08 1.23
N ALA A 229 -11.89 0.97 1.13
CA ALA A 229 -11.75 2.34 1.58
C ALA A 229 -11.55 2.45 3.10
N LEU A 230 -12.29 1.66 3.88
CA LEU A 230 -12.14 1.62 5.34
C LEU A 230 -10.76 1.09 5.79
N ALA A 231 -10.15 0.18 5.03
CA ALA A 231 -8.84 -0.41 5.34
C ALA A 231 -7.64 0.48 4.94
N ASP A 232 -7.87 1.71 4.48
CA ASP A 232 -6.81 2.66 4.18
C ASP A 232 -6.00 2.99 5.46
N PRO A 233 -4.65 2.82 5.45
CA PRO A 233 -3.82 2.96 6.64
C PRO A 233 -3.73 4.38 7.20
N PHE A 234 -4.32 5.36 6.55
CA PHE A 234 -4.42 6.72 7.05
C PHE A 234 -5.73 7.03 7.79
N ASN A 235 -6.66 6.09 7.88
CA ASN A 235 -7.95 6.25 8.57
C ASN A 235 -7.77 6.13 10.09
N PHE A 236 -6.86 6.90 10.64
CA PHE A 236 -6.57 6.91 12.08
C PHE A 236 -7.82 7.29 12.88
N ILE A 237 -8.02 6.62 14.00
CA ILE A 237 -9.09 7.00 14.92
C ILE A 237 -8.55 8.02 15.91
N TYR A 238 -9.19 9.18 15.91
CA TYR A 238 -8.91 10.35 16.73
C TYR A 238 -9.89 10.48 17.88
N GLU A 239 -9.45 11.07 18.96
CA GLU A 239 -10.31 11.36 20.10
C GLU A 239 -11.32 12.47 19.74
N LYS A 240 -12.61 12.15 19.86
CA LYS A 240 -13.71 13.08 19.55
C LYS A 240 -13.62 14.37 20.37
N ALA A 241 -13.31 14.26 21.65
CA ALA A 241 -13.20 15.41 22.54
C ALA A 241 -12.14 16.43 22.10
N ILE A 242 -11.07 15.97 21.45
CA ILE A 242 -10.05 16.81 20.84
C ILE A 242 -10.57 17.41 19.54
N LEU A 243 -11.18 16.59 18.67
CA LEU A 243 -11.75 17.07 17.40
C LEU A 243 -12.82 18.14 17.59
N ASP A 244 -13.65 18.01 18.63
CA ASP A 244 -14.69 18.98 18.97
C ASP A 244 -14.12 20.33 19.42
N LYS A 245 -12.96 20.34 20.07
CA LYS A 245 -12.27 21.56 20.53
C LYS A 245 -11.47 22.23 19.42
N ASP A 246 -10.69 21.44 18.69
CA ASP A 246 -9.85 21.90 17.58
C ASP A 246 -9.70 20.78 16.52
N PRO A 247 -10.48 20.82 15.45
CA PRO A 247 -10.44 19.79 14.39
C PRO A 247 -9.11 19.76 13.62
N ARG A 248 -8.21 20.72 13.85
CA ARG A 248 -6.87 20.79 13.24
C ARG A 248 -5.76 20.42 14.21
N TRP A 249 -6.07 20.05 15.44
CA TRP A 249 -5.11 19.75 16.49
C TRP A 249 -4.09 18.68 16.05
N TYR A 250 -4.57 17.62 15.37
CA TYR A 250 -3.76 16.53 14.86
C TYR A 250 -2.79 16.91 13.73
N GLU A 251 -2.91 18.09 13.15
CA GLU A 251 -1.91 18.57 12.19
C GLU A 251 -0.52 18.73 12.83
N LYS A 252 -0.46 19.00 14.13
CA LYS A 252 0.76 19.32 14.88
C LYS A 252 1.00 18.43 16.09
N ASN A 253 0.03 17.64 16.49
CA ASN A 253 0.09 16.82 17.70
C ASN A 253 -0.21 15.36 17.39
N ILE A 254 0.28 14.49 18.25
CA ILE A 254 0.11 13.04 18.16
C ILE A 254 -0.51 12.54 19.45
N LEU A 255 -1.70 11.97 19.36
CA LEU A 255 -2.38 11.22 20.40
C LEU A 255 -3.22 10.13 19.74
N GLY A 256 -2.95 8.88 20.01
CA GLY A 256 -3.67 7.74 19.44
C GLY A 256 -3.89 6.65 20.47
N SER A 257 -4.27 5.48 19.99
CA SER A 257 -4.50 4.26 20.76
C SER A 257 -3.66 3.08 20.27
N GLY A 258 -2.66 3.36 19.46
CA GLY A 258 -1.80 2.37 18.83
C GLY A 258 -0.79 1.70 19.77
N PRO A 259 0.02 0.79 19.20
CA PRO A 259 0.98 -0.01 19.98
C PRO A 259 2.14 0.79 20.59
N PHE A 260 2.40 2.01 20.12
CA PHE A 260 3.46 2.86 20.67
C PHE A 260 2.92 4.23 21.04
N LYS A 261 3.46 4.80 22.13
CA LYS A 261 3.21 6.18 22.60
C LYS A 261 4.28 7.11 22.03
N PHE A 262 3.87 8.32 21.65
CA PHE A 262 4.78 9.34 21.15
C PHE A 262 5.76 9.82 22.23
N VAL A 263 7.04 9.92 21.89
CA VAL A 263 8.12 10.38 22.80
C VAL A 263 8.73 11.69 22.31
N ASP A 264 9.20 11.73 21.05
CA ASP A 264 9.96 12.87 20.54
C ASP A 264 9.85 12.98 19.01
N TYR A 265 9.94 14.20 18.51
CA TYR A 265 10.05 14.51 17.09
C TYR A 265 11.05 15.63 16.86
N GLN A 266 12.09 15.33 16.11
CA GLN A 266 13.07 16.29 15.65
C GLN A 266 12.94 16.45 14.13
N THR A 267 12.46 17.62 13.71
CA THR A 267 12.19 17.91 12.30
C THR A 267 13.41 17.62 11.41
N GLY A 268 13.19 16.84 10.37
CA GLY A 268 14.25 16.44 9.43
C GLY A 268 15.27 15.43 9.98
N GLN A 269 15.09 14.95 11.21
CA GLN A 269 16.03 14.01 11.84
C GLN A 269 15.35 12.71 12.23
N SER A 270 14.43 12.74 13.19
CA SER A 270 13.81 11.51 13.70
C SER A 270 12.47 11.72 14.37
N ILE A 271 11.73 10.61 14.48
CA ILE A 271 10.54 10.47 15.32
C ILE A 271 10.71 9.22 16.19
N LYS A 272 10.26 9.28 17.44
CA LYS A 272 10.45 8.19 18.42
C LYS A 272 9.15 7.82 19.08
N GLY A 273 8.97 6.52 19.30
CA GLY A 273 7.88 5.97 20.09
C GLY A 273 8.41 4.95 21.11
N GLU A 274 7.72 4.90 22.26
CA GLU A 274 7.91 3.89 23.29
C GLU A 274 6.71 2.95 23.35
N LYS A 275 6.90 1.76 23.89
CA LYS A 275 5.86 0.74 24.06
C LYS A 275 4.65 1.27 24.81
N ASN A 276 3.46 1.07 24.24
CA ASN A 276 2.22 1.23 24.96
C ASN A 276 1.91 -0.05 25.74
N SER A 277 2.14 -0.03 27.07
CA SER A 277 1.85 -1.17 27.95
C SER A 277 0.36 -1.51 28.06
N ASP A 278 -0.51 -0.53 27.79
CA ASP A 278 -1.98 -0.67 27.82
C ASP A 278 -2.57 -1.03 26.46
N TYR A 279 -1.73 -1.49 25.49
CA TYR A 279 -2.22 -1.83 24.16
C TYR A 279 -3.15 -3.03 24.21
N TYR A 280 -4.33 -2.90 23.57
CA TYR A 280 -5.42 -3.87 23.66
C TYR A 280 -5.13 -5.22 22.98
N HIS A 281 -4.18 -5.31 22.06
CA HIS A 281 -3.71 -6.59 21.53
C HIS A 281 -2.71 -7.22 22.52
N LYS A 282 -3.19 -8.17 23.31
CA LYS A 282 -2.39 -8.84 24.34
C LYS A 282 -1.09 -9.42 23.80
N GLY A 283 0.01 -9.23 24.53
CA GLY A 283 1.34 -9.68 24.16
C GLY A 283 2.03 -8.81 23.12
N ARG A 284 1.41 -7.74 22.64
CA ARG A 284 1.99 -6.77 21.68
C ARG A 284 2.05 -5.37 22.29
N PRO A 285 2.93 -4.51 21.78
CA PRO A 285 4.02 -4.79 20.84
C PRO A 285 5.14 -5.61 21.50
N TYR A 286 5.90 -6.33 20.67
CA TYR A 286 7.08 -7.09 21.15
C TYR A 286 8.25 -6.17 21.50
N LEU A 287 8.42 -5.08 20.74
CA LEU A 287 9.49 -4.10 20.91
C LEU A 287 9.18 -3.12 22.05
N ASP A 288 10.22 -2.62 22.71
CA ASP A 288 10.11 -1.57 23.73
C ASP A 288 9.93 -0.16 23.11
N GLY A 289 10.29 0.02 21.83
CA GLY A 289 10.12 1.27 21.15
C GLY A 289 10.64 1.23 19.71
N PHE A 290 10.61 2.40 19.06
CA PHE A 290 11.18 2.57 17.74
C PHE A 290 11.78 3.97 17.55
N THR A 291 12.66 4.06 16.55
CA THR A 291 13.16 5.33 16.01
C THR A 291 13.05 5.34 14.49
N GLY A 292 12.21 6.20 13.94
CA GLY A 292 12.17 6.49 12.52
C GLY A 292 13.16 7.61 12.17
N ILE A 293 14.11 7.36 11.27
CA ILE A 293 15.11 8.33 10.83
C ILE A 293 14.73 8.87 9.46
N TYR A 294 14.66 10.19 9.32
CA TYR A 294 14.37 10.84 8.04
C TYR A 294 15.61 10.91 7.16
N ALA A 295 15.47 10.48 5.91
CA ALA A 295 16.48 10.65 4.87
C ALA A 295 15.83 10.59 3.47
N ASP A 296 15.78 11.72 2.80
CA ASP A 296 15.30 11.86 1.42
C ASP A 296 16.24 11.18 0.39
N LYS A 297 17.54 11.24 0.65
CA LYS A 297 18.58 10.73 -0.27
C LYS A 297 18.76 9.22 -0.12
N GLN A 298 18.63 8.52 -1.25
CA GLN A 298 18.79 7.07 -1.30
C GLN A 298 20.16 6.61 -0.77
N ALA A 299 21.24 7.28 -1.14
CA ALA A 299 22.59 6.91 -0.69
C ALA A 299 22.72 6.91 0.84
N VAL A 300 22.06 7.84 1.53
CA VAL A 300 22.04 7.90 3.00
C VAL A 300 21.31 6.69 3.59
N ARG A 301 20.18 6.29 2.99
CA ARG A 301 19.41 5.11 3.43
C ARG A 301 20.16 3.81 3.19
N VAL A 302 20.78 3.65 2.01
CA VAL A 302 21.64 2.50 1.69
C VAL A 302 22.77 2.38 2.69
N GLU A 303 23.44 3.48 3.00
CA GLU A 303 24.54 3.49 3.97
C GLU A 303 24.06 3.23 5.40
N ALA A 304 22.87 3.67 5.77
CA ALA A 304 22.30 3.37 7.09
C ALA A 304 22.06 1.87 7.29
N ILE A 305 21.58 1.16 6.25
CA ILE A 305 21.43 -0.30 6.29
C ILE A 305 22.81 -0.98 6.29
N ARG A 306 23.74 -0.54 5.43
CA ARG A 306 25.08 -1.14 5.34
C ARG A 306 25.85 -1.05 6.65
N SER A 307 25.71 0.05 7.38
CA SER A 307 26.43 0.33 8.63
C SER A 307 25.65 -0.09 9.88
N ASP A 308 24.54 -0.81 9.73
CA ASP A 308 23.65 -1.25 10.83
C ASP A 308 23.09 -0.09 11.69
N ARG A 309 23.00 1.11 11.12
CA ARG A 309 22.37 2.27 11.77
C ARG A 309 20.84 2.20 11.71
N ALA A 310 20.31 1.45 10.76
CA ALA A 310 18.89 1.16 10.64
C ALA A 310 18.70 -0.29 10.21
N ALA A 311 17.73 -0.96 10.81
CA ALA A 311 17.41 -2.35 10.52
C ALA A 311 16.52 -2.51 9.27
N ILE A 312 15.72 -1.49 8.93
CA ILE A 312 14.73 -1.59 7.85
C ILE A 312 14.76 -0.34 6.96
N GLU A 313 14.74 -0.58 5.65
CA GLU A 313 14.31 0.36 4.62
C GLU A 313 13.21 -0.32 3.81
N PHE A 314 11.97 0.16 3.86
CA PHE A 314 10.81 -0.54 3.32
C PHE A 314 10.08 0.19 2.20
N ARG A 315 10.56 1.34 1.77
CA ARG A 315 9.86 2.05 0.71
C ARG A 315 10.16 1.50 -0.67
N SER A 316 11.38 1.36 -1.05
CA SER A 316 11.90 0.70 -2.25
C SER A 316 13.26 1.22 -2.67
N MET A 317 14.03 0.33 -3.26
CA MET A 317 15.34 0.62 -3.83
C MET A 317 15.37 0.19 -5.30
N PRO A 318 16.12 0.87 -6.17
CA PRO A 318 16.39 0.35 -7.50
C PRO A 318 17.24 -0.92 -7.41
N PRO A 319 17.20 -1.79 -8.45
CA PRO A 319 17.94 -3.04 -8.44
C PRO A 319 19.42 -2.89 -8.09
N SER A 320 20.08 -1.85 -8.59
CA SER A 320 21.49 -1.59 -8.31
C SER A 320 21.79 -1.40 -6.82
N ALA A 321 20.96 -0.65 -6.09
CA ALA A 321 21.16 -0.43 -4.66
C ALA A 321 20.86 -1.70 -3.84
N ARG A 322 19.83 -2.46 -4.22
CA ARG A 322 19.54 -3.77 -3.63
C ARG A 322 20.72 -4.73 -3.81
N ASP A 323 21.22 -4.86 -5.05
CA ASP A 323 22.29 -5.80 -5.39
C ASP A 323 23.62 -5.43 -4.70
N GLU A 324 23.88 -4.13 -4.54
CA GLU A 324 25.02 -3.63 -3.78
C GLU A 324 24.93 -4.02 -2.29
N LEU A 325 23.76 -3.87 -1.65
CA LEU A 325 23.58 -4.27 -0.27
C LEU A 325 23.67 -5.79 -0.09
N VAL A 326 23.05 -6.57 -0.97
CA VAL A 326 23.14 -8.04 -0.92
C VAL A 326 24.59 -8.50 -1.09
N LYS A 327 25.36 -7.89 -2.01
CA LYS A 327 26.77 -8.17 -2.18
C LYS A 327 27.62 -7.84 -0.94
N ALA A 328 27.28 -6.74 -0.26
CA ALA A 328 28.05 -6.26 0.89
C ALA A 328 27.71 -7.01 2.18
N LEU A 329 26.45 -7.40 2.38
CA LEU A 329 25.97 -7.92 3.66
C LEU A 329 25.69 -9.44 3.64
N GLY A 330 25.51 -10.06 2.46
CA GLY A 330 25.24 -11.49 2.33
C GLY A 330 24.05 -11.93 3.19
N ASP A 331 24.28 -12.93 4.04
CA ASP A 331 23.25 -13.53 4.91
C ASP A 331 22.78 -12.60 6.06
N LYS A 332 23.43 -11.45 6.24
CA LYS A 332 23.03 -10.48 7.27
C LYS A 332 21.83 -9.63 6.87
N ILE A 333 21.37 -9.77 5.64
CA ILE A 333 20.24 -8.97 5.12
C ILE A 333 19.21 -9.87 4.46
N THR A 334 17.92 -9.58 4.69
CA THR A 334 16.82 -10.20 3.98
C THR A 334 16.18 -9.19 3.03
N VAL A 335 15.99 -9.57 1.78
CA VAL A 335 15.28 -8.77 0.78
C VAL A 335 13.88 -9.34 0.60
N GLN A 336 12.87 -8.56 0.96
CA GLN A 336 11.48 -8.86 0.67
C GLN A 336 11.05 -8.07 -0.56
N GLU A 337 10.58 -8.77 -1.59
CA GLU A 337 10.00 -8.14 -2.77
C GLU A 337 8.48 -8.30 -2.73
N GLY A 338 7.79 -7.21 -2.45
CA GLY A 338 6.33 -7.17 -2.45
C GLY A 338 5.76 -6.95 -3.86
N ASP A 339 4.53 -7.39 -4.02
CA ASP A 339 3.71 -7.13 -5.20
C ASP A 339 3.06 -5.75 -5.07
N TRP A 340 3.87 -4.72 -5.23
CA TRP A 340 3.42 -3.34 -5.10
C TRP A 340 2.70 -2.83 -6.34
N ASN A 341 1.74 -1.97 -6.09
CA ASN A 341 0.80 -1.51 -7.08
C ASN A 341 0.61 -0.02 -7.03
N VAL A 342 1.57 0.69 -7.57
CA VAL A 342 1.43 2.12 -7.81
C VAL A 342 1.71 2.35 -9.29
N ALA A 343 0.90 3.05 -10.09
CA ALA A 343 1.16 3.39 -11.48
C ALA A 343 1.87 4.74 -11.59
N SER A 344 2.92 4.86 -12.42
CA SER A 344 3.45 6.17 -12.81
C SER A 344 2.48 6.82 -13.79
N ALA A 345 2.00 8.00 -13.45
CA ALA A 345 1.06 8.74 -14.29
C ALA A 345 1.49 10.20 -14.45
N VAL A 346 1.25 10.74 -15.63
CA VAL A 346 1.25 12.19 -15.90
C VAL A 346 -0.20 12.65 -15.88
N THR A 347 -0.51 13.61 -15.01
CA THR A 347 -1.87 14.11 -14.85
C THR A 347 -1.99 15.51 -15.45
N PRO A 348 -2.55 15.67 -16.65
CA PRO A 348 -2.81 16.99 -17.22
C PRO A 348 -3.96 17.68 -16.49
N ASN A 349 -3.89 19.00 -16.35
CA ASN A 349 -5.00 19.78 -15.80
C ASN A 349 -6.10 19.97 -16.85
N HIS A 350 -7.16 19.19 -16.76
CA HIS A 350 -8.30 19.22 -17.70
C HIS A 350 -9.07 20.56 -17.75
N LYS A 351 -8.84 21.47 -16.80
CA LYS A 351 -9.45 22.82 -16.79
C LYS A 351 -8.57 23.87 -17.47
N ARG A 352 -7.40 23.49 -17.98
CA ARG A 352 -6.46 24.40 -18.66
C ARG A 352 -6.24 23.98 -20.11
N LYS A 353 -6.33 24.96 -21.03
CA LYS A 353 -5.94 24.76 -22.42
C LYS A 353 -4.44 24.46 -22.53
N PRO A 354 -4.05 23.57 -23.46
CA PRO A 354 -4.90 22.82 -24.38
C PRO A 354 -5.36 21.45 -23.83
N PHE A 355 -5.15 21.17 -22.51
CA PHE A 355 -5.44 19.88 -21.88
C PHE A 355 -6.94 19.66 -21.58
N ASP A 356 -7.79 20.65 -21.77
CA ASP A 356 -9.24 20.51 -21.77
C ASP A 356 -9.73 19.69 -22.99
N ASP A 357 -8.98 19.69 -24.10
CA ASP A 357 -9.28 18.88 -25.27
C ASP A 357 -8.84 17.40 -25.07
N PRO A 358 -9.78 16.44 -25.17
CA PRO A 358 -9.43 15.01 -25.02
C PRO A 358 -8.51 14.49 -26.12
N ARG A 359 -8.50 15.12 -27.32
CA ARG A 359 -7.60 14.74 -28.43
C ARG A 359 -6.14 15.02 -28.05
N VAL A 360 -5.88 16.16 -27.41
CA VAL A 360 -4.54 16.49 -26.89
C VAL A 360 -4.09 15.48 -25.85
N ARG A 361 -4.92 15.17 -24.86
CA ARG A 361 -4.58 14.18 -23.83
C ARG A 361 -4.33 12.79 -24.42
N ARG A 362 -5.13 12.40 -25.41
CA ARG A 362 -4.94 11.13 -26.13
C ARG A 362 -3.65 11.13 -26.95
N ALA A 363 -3.28 12.25 -27.57
CA ALA A 363 -2.01 12.38 -28.27
C ALA A 363 -0.82 12.20 -27.32
N LEU A 364 -0.85 12.79 -26.13
CA LEU A 364 0.20 12.62 -25.13
C LEU A 364 0.38 11.16 -24.73
N THR A 365 -0.69 10.41 -24.48
CA THR A 365 -0.58 8.99 -24.13
C THR A 365 -0.05 8.11 -25.28
N LEU A 366 -0.39 8.46 -26.53
CA LEU A 366 0.11 7.78 -27.73
C LEU A 366 1.59 8.06 -28.03
N ALA A 367 2.14 9.18 -27.54
CA ALA A 367 3.54 9.54 -27.76
C ALA A 367 4.54 8.72 -26.93
N ILE A 368 4.08 8.12 -25.82
CA ILE A 368 4.93 7.43 -24.85
C ILE A 368 5.21 5.99 -25.29
N ASP A 369 6.48 5.67 -25.48
CA ASP A 369 6.95 4.31 -25.80
C ASP A 369 7.07 3.47 -24.52
N ARG A 370 5.95 2.87 -24.09
CA ARG A 370 5.89 2.10 -22.86
C ARG A 370 6.65 0.78 -22.93
N TRP A 371 6.57 0.08 -24.07
CA TRP A 371 7.11 -1.26 -24.20
C TRP A 371 8.64 -1.29 -24.24
N ASN A 372 9.28 -0.32 -24.89
CA ASN A 372 10.73 -0.19 -24.90
C ASN A 372 11.23 0.61 -23.70
N GLY A 373 10.47 1.59 -23.22
CA GLY A 373 10.85 2.46 -22.10
C GLY A 373 10.85 1.77 -20.75
N ALA A 374 9.85 0.95 -20.45
CA ALA A 374 9.78 0.29 -19.15
C ALA A 374 10.98 -0.62 -18.84
N PRO A 375 11.47 -1.47 -19.76
CA PRO A 375 12.70 -2.25 -19.55
C PRO A 375 13.95 -1.39 -19.38
N ALA A 376 14.04 -0.26 -20.06
CA ALA A 376 15.18 0.66 -19.94
C ALA A 376 15.18 1.36 -18.58
N ILE A 377 14.04 1.91 -18.18
CA ILE A 377 13.87 2.61 -16.91
C ILE A 377 13.99 1.66 -15.70
N SER A 378 13.55 0.40 -15.82
CA SER A 378 13.60 -0.58 -14.72
C SER A 378 15.03 -0.88 -14.23
N LYS A 379 16.03 -0.55 -15.01
CA LYS A 379 17.46 -0.72 -14.62
C LYS A 379 17.91 0.34 -13.62
N ILE A 380 17.31 1.52 -13.64
CA ILE A 380 17.77 2.68 -12.86
C ILE A 380 16.69 3.25 -11.95
N ALA A 381 15.45 2.84 -12.12
CA ALA A 381 14.32 3.30 -11.34
C ALA A 381 13.47 2.11 -10.84
N ILE A 382 12.62 2.40 -9.88
CA ILE A 382 11.70 1.43 -9.28
C ILE A 382 10.45 1.14 -10.16
N VAL A 383 10.55 1.38 -11.46
CA VAL A 383 9.53 1.02 -12.46
C VAL A 383 9.85 -0.37 -12.98
N LYS A 384 8.96 -1.34 -12.86
CA LYS A 384 9.23 -2.72 -13.30
C LYS A 384 8.71 -3.02 -14.70
N THR A 385 7.54 -2.47 -15.10
CA THR A 385 6.94 -2.88 -16.37
C THR A 385 5.71 -2.05 -16.79
N VAL A 386 5.18 -2.37 -17.96
CA VAL A 386 3.95 -1.78 -18.51
C VAL A 386 2.73 -2.37 -17.82
N ALA A 387 1.80 -1.51 -17.46
CA ALA A 387 0.52 -1.88 -16.85
C ALA A 387 -0.59 -0.93 -17.29
N GLY A 388 -1.84 -1.39 -17.26
CA GLY A 388 -3.02 -0.55 -17.31
C GLY A 388 -3.28 0.17 -15.98
N ILE A 389 -4.51 0.62 -15.76
CA ILE A 389 -4.94 1.22 -14.48
C ILE A 389 -4.90 0.17 -13.37
N VAL A 390 -5.37 -1.04 -13.66
CA VAL A 390 -5.30 -2.19 -12.75
C VAL A 390 -3.95 -2.88 -12.95
N PHE A 391 -3.28 -3.17 -11.85
CA PHE A 391 -1.95 -3.76 -11.87
C PHE A 391 -1.96 -5.23 -12.34
N PRO A 392 -0.93 -5.69 -13.01
CA PRO A 392 -0.79 -7.07 -13.44
C PRO A 392 -0.72 -8.04 -12.27
N GLY A 393 -1.43 -9.15 -12.41
CA GLY A 393 -1.60 -10.13 -11.33
C GLY A 393 -2.96 -10.06 -10.65
N SER A 394 -3.66 -8.91 -10.74
CA SER A 394 -5.07 -8.82 -10.37
C SER A 394 -5.95 -9.60 -11.37
N PRO A 395 -7.01 -10.27 -10.92
CA PRO A 395 -7.99 -10.90 -11.81
C PRO A 395 -8.70 -9.92 -12.76
N LEU A 396 -8.68 -8.63 -12.44
CA LEU A 396 -9.28 -7.55 -13.23
C LEU A 396 -8.27 -6.83 -14.13
N ALA A 397 -7.00 -7.23 -14.10
CA ALA A 397 -5.98 -6.60 -14.93
C ALA A 397 -6.08 -7.05 -16.37
N ALA A 398 -6.01 -6.09 -17.28
CA ALA A 398 -5.86 -6.41 -18.70
C ALA A 398 -4.56 -7.20 -18.97
N THR A 399 -4.65 -8.21 -19.80
CA THR A 399 -3.48 -8.96 -20.30
C THR A 399 -2.61 -8.05 -21.19
N LYS A 400 -1.42 -8.52 -21.53
CA LYS A 400 -0.55 -7.80 -22.47
C LYS A 400 -1.24 -7.63 -23.81
N GLU A 401 -1.85 -8.68 -24.32
CA GLU A 401 -2.56 -8.73 -25.61
C GLU A 401 -3.75 -7.77 -25.63
N GLU A 402 -4.49 -7.66 -24.53
CA GLU A 402 -5.57 -6.69 -24.37
C GLU A 402 -5.04 -5.26 -24.31
N LEU A 403 -3.95 -5.02 -23.55
CA LEU A 403 -3.33 -3.70 -23.51
C LEU A 403 -2.82 -3.25 -24.88
N GLU A 404 -2.25 -4.13 -25.67
CA GLU A 404 -1.75 -3.82 -27.01
C GLU A 404 -2.85 -3.33 -27.98
N GLN A 405 -4.13 -3.57 -27.67
CA GLN A 405 -5.28 -3.02 -28.40
C GLN A 405 -5.69 -1.62 -27.92
N VAL A 406 -5.19 -1.18 -26.77
CA VAL A 406 -5.56 0.10 -26.17
C VAL A 406 -4.65 1.22 -26.68
N ALA A 407 -5.24 2.36 -27.06
CA ALA A 407 -4.47 3.52 -27.46
C ALA A 407 -3.49 3.99 -26.39
N GLY A 408 -2.22 4.12 -26.74
CA GLY A 408 -1.11 4.43 -25.83
C GLY A 408 -0.34 3.19 -25.36
N PHE A 409 -0.81 1.98 -25.71
CA PHE A 409 -0.12 0.71 -25.42
C PHE A 409 0.18 -0.09 -26.68
N TRP A 410 0.02 0.50 -27.87
CA TRP A 410 0.35 -0.17 -29.11
C TRP A 410 1.83 -0.52 -29.16
N PRO A 411 2.19 -1.74 -29.63
CA PRO A 411 3.59 -2.15 -29.71
C PRO A 411 4.38 -1.40 -30.78
N ASP A 412 3.72 -0.97 -31.85
CA ASP A 412 4.31 -0.13 -32.90
C ASP A 412 4.27 1.35 -32.49
N ILE A 413 5.39 1.83 -31.97
CA ILE A 413 5.52 3.22 -31.49
C ILE A 413 5.46 4.25 -32.63
N ASP A 414 5.90 3.93 -33.82
CA ASP A 414 5.89 4.85 -34.97
C ASP A 414 4.45 5.09 -35.45
N LYS A 415 3.65 4.03 -35.53
CA LYS A 415 2.21 4.12 -35.79
C LYS A 415 1.52 4.92 -34.68
N SER A 416 1.88 4.68 -33.42
CA SER A 416 1.31 5.39 -32.27
C SER A 416 1.63 6.88 -32.31
N ARG A 417 2.88 7.26 -32.58
CA ARG A 417 3.31 8.66 -32.71
C ARG A 417 2.73 9.35 -33.96
N ALA A 418 2.53 8.62 -35.06
CA ALA A 418 1.83 9.15 -36.21
C ALA A 418 0.37 9.52 -35.89
N ALA A 419 -0.32 8.65 -35.13
CA ALA A 419 -1.68 8.92 -34.66
C ALA A 419 -1.70 10.10 -33.65
N ALA A 420 -0.71 10.23 -32.77
CA ALA A 420 -0.57 11.38 -31.87
C ALA A 420 -0.44 12.70 -32.63
N ARG A 421 0.44 12.77 -33.65
CA ARG A 421 0.61 13.96 -34.50
C ARG A 421 -0.68 14.35 -35.22
N ARG A 422 -1.42 13.36 -35.72
CA ARG A 422 -2.71 13.62 -36.37
C ARG A 422 -3.71 14.24 -35.37
N LEU A 423 -3.83 13.70 -34.17
CA LEU A 423 -4.73 14.25 -33.14
C LEU A 423 -4.34 15.67 -32.72
N LEU A 424 -3.06 15.98 -32.61
CA LEU A 424 -2.59 17.34 -32.31
C LEU A 424 -2.95 18.31 -33.45
N LYS A 425 -2.80 17.89 -34.69
CA LYS A 425 -3.21 18.68 -35.88
C LYS A 425 -4.72 18.94 -35.87
N GLU A 426 -5.53 17.90 -35.65
CA GLU A 426 -6.99 18.01 -35.57
C GLU A 426 -7.46 18.91 -34.40
N ALA A 427 -6.67 18.98 -33.33
CA ALA A 427 -6.93 19.85 -32.19
C ALA A 427 -6.36 21.28 -32.36
N GLY A 428 -5.64 21.59 -33.45
CA GLY A 428 -4.95 22.86 -33.62
C GLY A 428 -3.82 23.08 -32.59
N ALA A 429 -3.23 22.00 -32.08
CA ALA A 429 -2.21 22.01 -31.04
C ALA A 429 -0.84 21.49 -31.56
N GLU A 430 -0.57 21.63 -32.89
CA GLU A 430 0.73 21.32 -33.47
C GLU A 430 1.81 22.23 -32.81
N GLY A 431 2.97 21.65 -32.52
CA GLY A 431 4.05 22.38 -31.83
C GLY A 431 3.79 22.66 -30.35
N LEU A 432 2.84 21.94 -29.74
CA LEU A 432 2.54 22.07 -28.32
C LEU A 432 3.81 21.99 -27.47
N SER A 433 4.02 23.03 -26.65
CA SER A 433 5.05 23.08 -25.61
C SER A 433 4.39 23.32 -24.24
N PHE A 434 4.84 22.61 -23.23
CA PHE A 434 4.30 22.74 -21.86
C PHE A 434 5.36 22.37 -20.82
N GLU A 435 5.14 22.82 -19.60
CA GLU A 435 5.98 22.47 -18.46
C GLU A 435 5.43 21.23 -17.76
N LEU A 436 6.31 20.25 -17.52
CA LEU A 436 6.05 19.10 -16.66
C LEU A 436 6.52 19.42 -15.25
N LEU A 437 5.57 19.68 -14.35
CA LEU A 437 5.89 19.86 -12.94
C LEU A 437 6.19 18.52 -12.30
N ASN A 438 7.38 18.38 -11.75
CA ASN A 438 7.87 17.15 -11.16
C ASN A 438 8.52 17.39 -9.79
N ARG A 439 8.60 16.35 -8.97
CA ARG A 439 9.33 16.40 -7.70
C ARG A 439 10.84 16.24 -7.97
N ASN A 440 11.66 17.05 -7.29
CA ASN A 440 13.12 16.92 -7.35
C ASN A 440 13.60 15.81 -6.38
N VAL A 441 13.10 14.60 -6.59
CA VAL A 441 13.47 13.38 -5.86
C VAL A 441 13.88 12.35 -6.90
N ASP A 442 15.07 11.78 -6.77
CA ASP A 442 15.64 10.90 -7.80
C ASP A 442 14.73 9.72 -8.12
N GLN A 443 14.29 8.99 -7.09
CA GLN A 443 13.47 7.80 -7.26
C GLN A 443 12.01 8.05 -6.88
N PRO A 444 11.14 7.69 -7.77
CA PRO A 444 11.29 7.39 -9.21
C PRO A 444 11.10 8.63 -10.08
N PHE A 445 10.77 9.77 -9.46
CA PHE A 445 10.16 10.92 -10.11
C PHE A 445 11.07 11.55 -11.17
N LYS A 446 12.32 11.87 -10.77
CA LYS A 446 13.27 12.55 -11.66
C LYS A 446 13.62 11.68 -12.88
N TYR A 447 13.91 10.40 -12.65
CA TYR A 447 14.28 9.51 -13.75
C TYR A 447 13.13 9.27 -14.72
N VAL A 448 11.90 9.07 -14.22
CA VAL A 448 10.71 8.91 -15.07
C VAL A 448 10.42 10.19 -15.85
N ALA A 449 10.48 11.37 -15.20
CA ALA A 449 10.21 12.63 -15.87
C ALA A 449 11.29 13.01 -16.89
N THR A 450 12.55 12.63 -16.66
CA THR A 450 13.64 12.86 -17.63
C THR A 450 13.52 11.95 -18.84
N TRP A 451 12.97 10.75 -18.64
CA TRP A 451 12.75 9.81 -19.73
C TRP A 451 11.55 10.22 -20.60
N LEU A 452 10.50 10.80 -20.04
CA LEU A 452 9.31 11.29 -20.75
C LEU A 452 9.63 12.45 -21.70
#